data_f4982334991b62b69ba271e59efaf0a3
#
_entry.id   f4982334991b62b69ba271e59efaf0a3
#
_cell.length_a   1.000
_cell.length_b   1.000
_cell.length_c   1.000
_cell.angle_alpha   90.00
_cell.angle_beta   90.00
_cell.angle_gamma   90.00
#
_symmetry.space_group_name_H-M   'P 1'
#
loop_
_entity.id
_entity.type
_entity.pdbx_description
1 polymer ?
#
loop_
_entity_poly.entity_id
_entity_poly.type
_entity_poly.pdbx_seq_one_letter_code
_entity_poly.pdbx_strand_id
1 'polypeptide(L)'
;MQKLKSILSIAGSDSSGGAGIQADIKTITTLGGYAASVITAVTSQNTQGVQGIHDIPLSVIKSQIKSVIDDIDVRVIKTGMLNNPNLIKFIGKNLSHKKLIVDPVMVAASGDILVEKSLCKVIKVNLLPSAFLVTPNIYEAEILSGIPIKSIDDQIQSAKLIKSFGAKNVLV
;
A
#
# COMPACT_ATOMS: atom_id res chain seq x y z
N MET A 1 -3.89 15.06 -27.91
CA MET A 1 -4.00 15.14 -26.46
C MET A 1 -3.09 14.10 -25.83
N GLN A 2 -2.24 14.48 -24.90
CA GLN A 2 -1.38 13.52 -24.19
C GLN A 2 -2.27 12.64 -23.28
N LYS A 3 -2.23 11.32 -23.47
CA LYS A 3 -3.03 10.39 -22.66
C LYS A 3 -2.50 10.43 -21.22
N LEU A 4 -3.32 10.84 -20.24
CA LEU A 4 -2.95 10.86 -18.83
C LEU A 4 -2.56 9.45 -18.36
N LYS A 5 -1.52 9.37 -17.53
CA LYS A 5 -1.12 8.09 -16.91
C LYS A 5 -2.09 7.76 -15.79
N SER A 6 -2.81 6.65 -15.92
CA SER A 6 -3.79 6.21 -14.93
C SER A 6 -3.12 5.36 -13.86
N ILE A 7 -3.35 5.73 -12.61
CA ILE A 7 -2.81 5.08 -11.41
C ILE A 7 -3.99 4.70 -10.53
N LEU A 8 -4.00 3.46 -10.05
CA LEU A 8 -5.00 2.97 -9.10
C LEU A 8 -4.39 2.92 -7.70
N SER A 9 -4.96 3.67 -6.76
CA SER A 9 -4.66 3.51 -5.34
C SER A 9 -5.65 2.53 -4.71
N ILE A 10 -5.13 1.51 -4.02
CA ILE A 10 -5.89 0.53 -3.22
C ILE A 10 -5.47 0.73 -1.76
N ALA A 11 -6.26 1.47 -0.99
CA ALA A 11 -5.89 1.86 0.38
C ALA A 11 -7.10 2.21 1.24
N GLY A 12 -6.86 2.45 2.51
CA GLY A 12 -7.85 3.02 3.41
C GLY A 12 -8.17 4.49 3.09
N SER A 13 -9.35 4.92 3.49
CA SER A 13 -9.80 6.31 3.39
C SER A 13 -9.50 7.03 4.70
N ASP A 14 -8.74 8.13 4.65
CA ASP A 14 -8.47 9.03 5.78
C ASP A 14 -9.42 10.23 5.74
N SER A 15 -10.31 10.33 6.73
CA SER A 15 -11.29 11.42 6.82
C SER A 15 -10.65 12.80 6.96
N SER A 16 -9.44 12.90 7.51
CA SER A 16 -8.70 14.17 7.59
C SER A 16 -8.04 14.58 6.28
N GLY A 17 -7.88 13.64 5.35
CA GLY A 17 -7.31 13.89 4.03
C GLY A 17 -5.79 14.00 3.98
N GLY A 18 -5.08 13.68 5.06
CA GLY A 18 -3.63 13.76 5.16
C GLY A 18 -2.90 12.50 4.73
N ALA A 19 -3.60 11.36 4.70
CA ALA A 19 -3.07 10.05 4.34
C ALA A 19 -4.02 9.28 3.42
N GLY A 20 -3.80 7.98 3.27
CA GLY A 20 -4.67 7.06 2.54
C GLY A 20 -4.95 7.48 1.09
N ILE A 21 -6.10 7.06 0.57
CA ILE A 21 -6.49 7.38 -0.81
C ILE A 21 -6.59 8.89 -1.08
N GLN A 22 -6.91 9.71 -0.07
CA GLN A 22 -7.02 11.16 -0.24
C GLN A 22 -5.66 11.79 -0.55
N ALA A 23 -4.61 11.40 0.18
CA ALA A 23 -3.25 11.86 -0.10
C ALA A 23 -2.76 11.36 -1.45
N ASP A 24 -3.03 10.10 -1.79
CA ASP A 24 -2.66 9.52 -3.07
C ASP A 24 -3.33 10.25 -4.25
N ILE A 25 -4.65 10.49 -4.17
CA ILE A 25 -5.40 11.22 -5.21
C ILE A 25 -4.84 12.63 -5.40
N LYS A 26 -4.64 13.38 -4.31
CA LYS A 26 -4.06 14.73 -4.36
C LYS A 26 -2.69 14.72 -5.05
N THR A 27 -1.81 13.81 -4.64
CA THR A 27 -0.44 13.71 -5.16
C THR A 27 -0.45 13.35 -6.63
N ILE A 28 -1.18 12.30 -7.03
CA ILE A 28 -1.25 11.84 -8.42
C ILE A 28 -1.81 12.94 -9.31
N THR A 29 -2.87 13.62 -8.88
CA THR A 29 -3.53 14.69 -9.65
C THR A 29 -2.61 15.89 -9.80
N THR A 30 -1.95 16.32 -8.72
CA THR A 30 -1.00 17.45 -8.76
C THR A 30 0.18 17.18 -9.69
N LEU A 31 0.61 15.92 -9.80
CA LEU A 31 1.67 15.50 -10.71
C LEU A 31 1.18 15.24 -12.15
N GLY A 32 -0.07 15.60 -12.47
CA GLY A 32 -0.64 15.47 -13.82
C GLY A 32 -1.06 14.06 -14.20
N GLY A 33 -1.28 13.16 -13.23
CA GLY A 33 -1.83 11.83 -13.44
C GLY A 33 -3.35 11.79 -13.28
N TYR A 34 -3.96 10.69 -13.72
CA TYR A 34 -5.36 10.35 -13.42
C TYR A 34 -5.38 9.34 -12.25
N ALA A 35 -6.01 9.73 -11.15
CA ALA A 35 -6.12 8.91 -9.96
C ALA A 35 -7.46 8.18 -9.92
N ALA A 36 -7.42 6.85 -9.97
CA ALA A 36 -8.54 5.99 -9.59
C ALA A 36 -8.30 5.44 -8.17
N SER A 37 -9.37 5.09 -7.46
CA SER A 37 -9.26 4.59 -6.08
C SER A 37 -10.14 3.38 -5.82
N VAL A 38 -9.63 2.51 -4.93
CA VAL A 38 -10.34 1.39 -4.30
C VAL A 38 -10.18 1.54 -2.80
N ILE A 39 -11.29 1.62 -2.10
CA ILE A 39 -11.31 1.82 -0.64
C ILE A 39 -11.30 0.46 0.05
N THR A 40 -10.32 0.22 0.90
CA THR A 40 -10.18 -1.01 1.70
C THR A 40 -10.80 -0.91 3.08
N ALA A 41 -10.78 0.28 3.66
CA ALA A 41 -11.42 0.61 4.93
C ALA A 41 -11.75 2.11 4.97
N VAL A 42 -12.74 2.49 5.76
CA VAL A 42 -13.03 3.89 6.09
C VAL A 42 -12.56 4.14 7.50
N THR A 43 -11.76 5.18 7.73
CA THR A 43 -11.31 5.55 9.07
C THR A 43 -12.01 6.81 9.56
N SER A 44 -12.32 6.85 10.86
CA SER A 44 -12.55 8.07 11.60
C SER A 44 -11.21 8.54 12.12
N GLN A 45 -10.59 9.50 11.45
CA GLN A 45 -9.20 9.89 11.66
C GLN A 45 -9.04 11.40 11.57
N ASN A 46 -8.14 11.94 12.40
CA ASN A 46 -7.70 13.32 12.37
C ASN A 46 -6.20 13.42 12.65
N THR A 47 -5.67 14.63 12.83
CA THR A 47 -4.22 14.85 13.09
C THR A 47 -3.73 14.33 14.44
N GLN A 48 -4.64 13.94 15.33
CA GLN A 48 -4.31 13.40 16.67
C GLN A 48 -4.30 11.87 16.72
N GLY A 49 -4.92 11.20 15.73
CA GLY A 49 -4.96 9.74 15.69
C GLY A 49 -6.14 9.15 14.96
N VAL A 50 -6.25 7.82 15.04
CA VAL A 50 -7.32 7.00 14.45
C VAL A 50 -8.31 6.61 15.55
N GLN A 51 -9.53 7.13 15.49
CA GLN A 51 -10.59 6.88 16.47
C GLN A 51 -11.45 5.66 16.09
N GLY A 52 -11.45 5.26 14.82
CA GLY A 52 -12.21 4.09 14.37
C GLY A 52 -11.85 3.64 12.97
N ILE A 53 -11.99 2.35 12.72
CA ILE A 53 -11.75 1.72 11.41
C ILE A 53 -12.96 0.86 11.08
N HIS A 54 -13.50 1.04 9.90
CA HIS A 54 -14.55 0.19 9.33
C HIS A 54 -14.04 -0.46 8.05
N ASP A 55 -13.80 -1.76 8.10
CA ASP A 55 -13.31 -2.52 6.95
C ASP A 55 -14.40 -2.66 5.88
N ILE A 56 -14.03 -2.48 4.64
CA ILE A 56 -14.91 -2.75 3.49
C ILE A 56 -14.91 -4.26 3.21
N PRO A 57 -16.07 -4.88 3.00
CA PRO A 57 -16.16 -6.30 2.66
C PRO A 57 -15.33 -6.66 1.43
N LEU A 58 -14.59 -7.77 1.48
CA LEU A 58 -13.70 -8.20 0.39
C LEU A 58 -14.41 -8.31 -0.97
N SER A 59 -15.67 -8.72 -0.98
CA SER A 59 -16.49 -8.77 -2.20
C SER A 59 -16.67 -7.40 -2.84
N VAL A 60 -16.89 -6.36 -2.01
CA VAL A 60 -17.04 -4.98 -2.45
C VAL A 60 -15.70 -4.44 -2.97
N ILE A 61 -14.58 -4.72 -2.26
CA ILE A 61 -13.24 -4.32 -2.72
C ILE A 61 -12.93 -4.94 -4.09
N LYS A 62 -13.20 -6.24 -4.27
CA LYS A 62 -13.00 -6.92 -5.55
C LYS A 62 -13.88 -6.33 -6.66
N SER A 63 -15.11 -5.96 -6.34
CA SER A 63 -16.01 -5.30 -7.28
C SER A 63 -15.49 -3.92 -7.71
N GLN A 64 -14.99 -3.10 -6.76
CA GLN A 64 -14.35 -1.82 -7.08
C GLN A 64 -13.13 -2.02 -8.01
N ILE A 65 -12.25 -2.99 -7.68
CA ILE A 65 -11.08 -3.30 -8.52
C ILE A 65 -11.51 -3.66 -9.93
N LYS A 66 -12.50 -4.55 -10.06
CA LYS A 66 -13.01 -5.00 -11.35
C LYS A 66 -13.57 -3.83 -12.16
N SER A 67 -14.44 -3.01 -11.56
CA SER A 67 -15.06 -1.86 -12.22
C SER A 67 -14.03 -0.88 -12.78
N VAL A 68 -12.92 -0.63 -12.05
CA VAL A 68 -11.87 0.27 -12.51
C VAL A 68 -11.03 -0.37 -13.62
N ILE A 69 -10.59 -1.61 -13.44
CA ILE A 69 -9.64 -2.25 -14.37
C ILE A 69 -10.29 -2.64 -15.69
N ASP A 70 -11.59 -2.95 -15.70
CA ASP A 70 -12.33 -3.31 -16.91
C ASP A 70 -12.50 -2.10 -17.87
N ASP A 71 -12.50 -0.87 -17.34
CA ASP A 71 -12.76 0.35 -18.12
C ASP A 71 -11.50 1.21 -18.32
N ILE A 72 -10.67 1.33 -17.27
CA ILE A 72 -9.54 2.25 -17.23
C ILE A 72 -8.23 1.50 -17.51
N ASP A 73 -7.42 1.99 -18.47
CA ASP A 73 -6.06 1.47 -18.72
C ASP A 73 -5.11 1.84 -17.57
N VAL A 74 -5.28 1.15 -16.43
CA VAL A 74 -4.43 1.33 -15.26
C VAL A 74 -3.02 0.85 -15.56
N ARG A 75 -2.02 1.73 -15.45
CA ARG A 75 -0.60 1.44 -15.69
C ARG A 75 0.14 1.02 -14.43
N VAL A 76 -0.21 1.63 -13.31
CA VAL A 76 0.45 1.42 -12.02
C VAL A 76 -0.62 1.24 -10.95
N ILE A 77 -0.37 0.33 -10.03
CA ILE A 77 -1.20 0.15 -8.82
C ILE A 77 -0.34 0.47 -7.61
N LYS A 78 -0.81 1.39 -6.75
CA LYS A 78 -0.24 1.62 -5.43
C LYS A 78 -1.13 0.94 -4.40
N THR A 79 -0.56 0.22 -3.46
CA THR A 79 -1.28 -0.26 -2.27
C THR A 79 -0.82 0.52 -1.05
N GLY A 80 -1.77 0.86 -0.18
CA GLY A 80 -1.50 1.39 1.16
C GLY A 80 -1.99 0.39 2.22
N MET A 81 -2.78 0.87 3.19
CA MET A 81 -3.31 0.03 4.27
C MET A 81 -4.18 -1.12 3.75
N LEU A 82 -3.76 -2.36 4.02
CA LEU A 82 -4.44 -3.61 3.67
C LEU A 82 -4.64 -4.47 4.93
N ASN A 83 -5.84 -4.47 5.49
CA ASN A 83 -6.16 -5.20 6.72
C ASN A 83 -6.59 -6.65 6.51
N ASN A 84 -6.84 -7.05 5.25
CA ASN A 84 -7.41 -8.36 4.94
C ASN A 84 -6.39 -9.28 4.26
N PRO A 85 -6.00 -10.42 4.87
CA PRO A 85 -5.02 -11.35 4.29
C PRO A 85 -5.46 -11.94 2.95
N ASN A 86 -6.77 -12.11 2.74
CA ASN A 86 -7.28 -12.62 1.46
C ASN A 86 -7.25 -11.55 0.36
N LEU A 87 -7.35 -10.27 0.72
CA LEU A 87 -7.13 -9.16 -0.22
C LEU A 87 -5.66 -9.10 -0.64
N ILE A 88 -4.72 -9.24 0.30
CA ILE A 88 -3.28 -9.27 0.01
C ILE A 88 -2.96 -10.39 -0.97
N LYS A 89 -3.44 -11.61 -0.70
CA LYS A 89 -3.28 -12.76 -1.60
C LYS A 89 -3.92 -12.52 -2.97
N PHE A 90 -5.10 -11.92 -3.00
CA PHE A 90 -5.79 -11.59 -4.24
C PHE A 90 -5.00 -10.61 -5.11
N ILE A 91 -4.48 -9.53 -4.51
CA ILE A 91 -3.67 -8.52 -5.22
C ILE A 91 -2.41 -9.17 -5.78
N GLY A 92 -1.63 -9.87 -4.95
CA GLY A 92 -0.38 -10.50 -5.38
C GLY A 92 -0.58 -11.52 -6.50
N LYS A 93 -1.69 -12.29 -6.49
CA LYS A 93 -1.98 -13.29 -7.52
C LYS A 93 -2.55 -12.68 -8.80
N ASN A 94 -3.50 -11.75 -8.70
CA ASN A 94 -4.29 -11.33 -9.86
C ASN A 94 -3.80 -10.02 -10.49
N LEU A 95 -3.02 -9.21 -9.76
CA LEU A 95 -2.55 -7.90 -10.22
C LEU A 95 -1.03 -7.85 -10.45
N SER A 96 -0.33 -8.98 -10.33
CA SER A 96 1.14 -9.10 -10.52
C SER A 96 1.64 -8.71 -11.91
N HIS A 97 0.76 -8.72 -12.91
CA HIS A 97 1.07 -8.29 -14.28
C HIS A 97 1.13 -6.75 -14.43
N LYS A 98 0.70 -5.99 -13.43
CA LYS A 98 0.79 -4.52 -13.36
C LYS A 98 2.05 -4.10 -12.59
N LYS A 99 2.51 -2.85 -12.78
CA LYS A 99 3.54 -2.27 -11.90
C LYS A 99 2.93 -2.03 -10.53
N LEU A 100 3.28 -2.85 -9.56
CA LEU A 100 2.76 -2.78 -8.21
C LEU A 100 3.76 -2.02 -7.32
N ILE A 101 3.31 -0.91 -6.74
CA ILE A 101 4.03 -0.15 -5.71
C ILE A 101 3.38 -0.48 -4.38
N VAL A 102 4.14 -1.11 -3.50
CA VAL A 102 3.66 -1.55 -2.19
C VAL A 102 4.18 -0.60 -1.12
N ASP A 103 3.28 0.19 -0.58
CA ASP A 103 3.48 0.92 0.66
C ASP A 103 2.94 0.02 1.80
N PRO A 104 3.84 -0.61 2.58
CA PRO A 104 3.44 -1.65 3.53
C PRO A 104 2.95 -1.04 4.85
N VAL A 105 1.95 -0.17 4.77
CA VAL A 105 1.42 0.57 5.92
C VAL A 105 1.05 -0.36 7.06
N MET A 106 1.71 -0.20 8.21
CA MET A 106 1.46 -0.98 9.43
C MET A 106 1.05 -0.09 10.60
N VAL A 107 1.47 1.17 10.59
CA VAL A 107 1.24 2.13 11.66
C VAL A 107 0.85 3.47 11.05
N ALA A 108 -0.12 4.14 11.66
CA ALA A 108 -0.47 5.51 11.29
C ALA A 108 0.64 6.49 11.65
N ALA A 109 0.66 7.67 11.04
CA ALA A 109 1.59 8.74 11.41
C ALA A 109 1.48 9.17 12.88
N SER A 110 0.31 8.95 13.51
CA SER A 110 0.08 9.14 14.95
C SER A 110 0.72 8.08 15.85
N GLY A 111 1.21 6.96 15.29
CA GLY A 111 1.74 5.82 16.05
C GLY A 111 0.72 4.70 16.29
N ASP A 112 -0.53 4.88 15.88
CA ASP A 112 -1.55 3.85 16.02
C ASP A 112 -1.26 2.65 15.13
N ILE A 113 -1.35 1.44 15.69
CA ILE A 113 -1.16 0.19 14.94
C ILE A 113 -2.39 -0.02 14.05
N LEU A 114 -2.17 0.02 12.74
CA LEU A 114 -3.22 -0.17 11.73
C LEU A 114 -3.32 -1.61 11.24
N VAL A 115 -2.24 -2.36 11.33
CA VAL A 115 -2.14 -3.71 10.76
C VAL A 115 -1.49 -4.66 11.78
N GLU A 116 -2.11 -5.80 12.02
CA GLU A 116 -1.58 -6.81 12.92
C GLU A 116 -0.27 -7.41 12.39
N LYS A 117 0.66 -7.74 13.30
CA LYS A 117 1.94 -8.41 12.97
C LYS A 117 1.77 -9.71 12.18
N SER A 118 0.66 -10.40 12.37
CA SER A 118 0.29 -11.61 11.62
C SER A 118 0.25 -11.39 10.10
N LEU A 119 -0.14 -10.19 9.66
CA LEU A 119 -0.21 -9.83 8.24
C LEU A 119 1.16 -9.61 7.59
N CYS A 120 2.21 -9.31 8.37
CA CYS A 120 3.58 -9.15 7.83
C CYS A 120 4.03 -10.39 7.05
N LYS A 121 3.74 -11.59 7.58
CA LYS A 121 4.08 -12.84 6.89
C LYS A 121 3.31 -12.97 5.57
N VAL A 122 2.04 -12.59 5.58
CA VAL A 122 1.19 -12.66 4.37
C VAL A 122 1.70 -11.68 3.31
N ILE A 123 2.07 -10.46 3.70
CA ILE A 123 2.68 -9.46 2.81
C ILE A 123 3.97 -10.00 2.21
N LYS A 124 4.91 -10.48 3.04
CA LYS A 124 6.20 -11.03 2.58
C LYS A 124 6.04 -12.14 1.54
N VAL A 125 5.11 -13.07 1.77
CA VAL A 125 4.96 -14.26 0.94
C VAL A 125 4.11 -14.02 -0.29
N ASN A 126 3.08 -13.16 -0.20
CA ASN A 126 2.08 -13.06 -1.26
C ASN A 126 2.12 -11.74 -2.04
N LEU A 127 2.68 -10.66 -1.46
CA LEU A 127 2.62 -9.35 -2.09
C LEU A 127 4.00 -8.88 -2.58
N LEU A 128 5.04 -9.01 -1.73
CA LEU A 128 6.38 -8.54 -2.08
C LEU A 128 6.96 -9.22 -3.34
N PRO A 129 6.76 -10.52 -3.60
CA PRO A 129 7.26 -11.15 -4.84
C PRO A 129 6.71 -10.52 -6.12
N SER A 130 5.55 -9.86 -6.05
CA SER A 130 4.91 -9.18 -7.17
C SER A 130 5.21 -7.68 -7.22
N ALA A 131 5.91 -7.15 -6.20
CA ALA A 131 6.15 -5.73 -6.08
C ALA A 131 7.25 -5.25 -7.04
N PHE A 132 6.93 -4.22 -7.83
CA PHE A 132 7.94 -3.48 -8.58
C PHE A 132 8.78 -2.58 -7.65
N LEU A 133 8.13 -1.98 -6.65
CA LEU A 133 8.77 -1.14 -5.64
C LEU A 133 8.05 -1.33 -4.30
N VAL A 134 8.82 -1.44 -3.24
CA VAL A 134 8.34 -1.42 -1.85
C VAL A 134 8.90 -0.18 -1.17
N THR A 135 8.04 0.56 -0.44
CA THR A 135 8.41 1.85 0.16
C THR A 135 8.18 1.88 1.68
N PRO A 136 8.80 1.00 2.46
CA PRO A 136 8.63 1.00 3.89
C PRO A 136 9.31 2.22 4.52
N ASN A 137 8.68 2.83 5.52
CA ASN A 137 9.38 3.71 6.44
C ASN A 137 10.35 2.89 7.34
N ILE A 138 11.17 3.55 8.16
CA ILE A 138 12.18 2.87 9.01
C ILE A 138 11.52 1.81 9.91
N TYR A 139 10.42 2.16 10.58
CA TYR A 139 9.71 1.25 11.48
C TYR A 139 9.16 0.01 10.75
N GLU A 140 8.56 0.21 9.60
CA GLU A 140 8.05 -0.87 8.75
C GLU A 140 9.18 -1.74 8.19
N ALA A 141 10.32 -1.12 7.85
CA ALA A 141 11.50 -1.82 7.40
C ALA A 141 12.10 -2.70 8.51
N GLU A 142 12.15 -2.23 9.76
CA GLU A 142 12.52 -3.03 10.93
C GLU A 142 11.59 -4.23 11.10
N ILE A 143 10.28 -4.04 11.03
CA ILE A 143 9.29 -5.13 11.15
C ILE A 143 9.44 -6.13 9.99
N LEU A 144 9.59 -5.64 8.76
CA LEU A 144 9.73 -6.50 7.59
C LEU A 144 11.06 -7.26 7.58
N SER A 145 12.16 -6.64 7.94
CA SER A 145 13.48 -7.28 7.93
C SER A 145 13.78 -8.04 9.22
N GLY A 146 13.27 -7.58 10.35
CA GLY A 146 13.69 -8.02 11.68
C GLY A 146 15.04 -7.43 12.12
N ILE A 147 15.57 -6.45 11.39
CA ILE A 147 16.84 -5.78 11.67
C ILE A 147 16.53 -4.42 12.30
N PRO A 148 16.98 -4.12 13.53
CA PRO A 148 16.93 -2.78 14.11
C PRO A 148 17.76 -1.81 13.28
N ILE A 149 17.19 -0.64 12.91
CA ILE A 149 17.83 0.35 12.05
C ILE A 149 18.28 1.54 12.89
N LYS A 150 19.60 1.63 13.12
CA LYS A 150 20.24 2.72 13.87
C LYS A 150 21.26 3.50 13.03
N SER A 151 21.58 3.00 11.84
CA SER A 151 22.55 3.58 10.93
C SER A 151 22.10 3.42 9.47
N ILE A 152 22.76 4.12 8.56
CA ILE A 152 22.58 3.94 7.10
C ILE A 152 22.94 2.52 6.67
N ASP A 153 23.96 1.92 7.28
CA ASP A 153 24.35 0.53 6.96
C ASP A 153 23.28 -0.47 7.35
N ASP A 154 22.63 -0.31 8.50
CA ASP A 154 21.48 -1.13 8.92
C ASP A 154 20.31 -0.96 7.94
N GLN A 155 20.04 0.29 7.52
CA GLN A 155 19.00 0.59 6.54
C GLN A 155 19.25 -0.10 5.20
N ILE A 156 20.50 -0.08 4.73
CA ILE A 156 20.92 -0.79 3.50
C ILE A 156 20.77 -2.31 3.66
N GLN A 157 21.15 -2.87 4.81
CA GLN A 157 21.01 -4.29 5.08
C GLN A 157 19.53 -4.70 5.13
N SER A 158 18.71 -3.91 5.82
CA SER A 158 17.26 -4.12 5.87
C SER A 158 16.65 -4.10 4.47
N ALA A 159 16.98 -3.09 3.65
CA ALA A 159 16.50 -2.98 2.28
C ALA A 159 16.92 -4.19 1.42
N LYS A 160 18.17 -4.67 1.55
CA LYS A 160 18.66 -5.88 0.84
C LYS A 160 17.86 -7.12 1.26
N LEU A 161 17.58 -7.28 2.56
CA LEU A 161 16.79 -8.40 3.06
C LEU A 161 15.33 -8.32 2.58
N ILE A 162 14.70 -7.15 2.62
CA ILE A 162 13.35 -6.97 2.09
C ILE A 162 13.31 -7.28 0.59
N LYS A 163 14.32 -6.86 -0.15
CA LYS A 163 14.45 -7.19 -1.58
C LYS A 163 14.54 -8.70 -1.82
N SER A 164 15.20 -9.44 -0.94
CA SER A 164 15.33 -10.90 -1.06
C SER A 164 14.00 -11.66 -0.92
N PHE A 165 12.95 -11.01 -0.41
CA PHE A 165 11.59 -11.55 -0.41
C PHE A 165 10.90 -11.45 -1.79
N GLY A 166 11.63 -11.01 -2.83
CA GLY A 166 11.20 -11.03 -4.22
C GLY A 166 10.83 -9.67 -4.83
N ALA A 167 10.83 -8.60 -4.04
CA ALA A 167 10.58 -7.25 -4.56
C ALA A 167 11.69 -6.82 -5.55
N LYS A 168 11.30 -6.16 -6.65
CA LYS A 168 12.26 -5.71 -7.65
C LYS A 168 13.13 -4.55 -7.15
N ASN A 169 12.53 -3.62 -6.41
CA ASN A 169 13.19 -2.47 -5.82
C ASN A 169 12.65 -2.22 -4.41
N VAL A 170 13.48 -1.64 -3.55
CA VAL A 170 13.12 -1.21 -2.19
C VAL A 170 13.65 0.19 -1.97
N LEU A 171 12.81 1.05 -1.40
CA LEU A 171 13.13 2.41 -0.96
C LEU A 171 12.76 2.49 0.52
N VAL A 172 13.75 2.60 1.40
CA VAL A 172 13.55 2.80 2.84
C VAL A 172 13.81 4.26 3.17
#